data_0b881c314f1f4ec99ae5b37b52cbd77b
#
_entry.id   0b881c314f1f4ec99ae5b37b52cbd77b
#
_cell.length_a   1.000
_cell.length_b   1.000
_cell.length_c   1.000
_cell.angle_alpha   90.00
_cell.angle_beta   90.00
_cell.angle_gamma   90.00
#
_symmetry.space_group_name_H-M   'P 1'
#
loop_
_entity.id
_entity.type
_entity.pdbx_description
1 polymer ?
#
loop_
_entity_poly.entity_id
_entity_poly.type
_entity_poly.pdbx_seq_one_letter_code
_entity_poly.pdbx_strand_id
1 'polypeptide(L)'
;MISVTIEYFIKPGQEALYETLADKIHPEVYSVDGFISVEGYESCSEPGKRLSLSLWRDEDAVRAWRQHPEHARIMQQAKKEIFSSYRITVPSCIRDYRFPKET
;
A
#
# COMPACT_ATOMS: atom_id res chain seq x y z
N MET A 1 -12.34 -9.39 6.11
CA MET A 1 -11.34 -8.83 5.22
C MET A 1 -11.13 -7.35 5.53
N ILE A 2 -9.88 -6.95 5.58
CA ILE A 2 -9.48 -5.57 5.85
C ILE A 2 -8.78 -5.05 4.60
N SER A 3 -9.03 -3.81 4.21
CA SER A 3 -8.22 -3.16 3.21
C SER A 3 -7.34 -2.10 3.85
N VAL A 4 -6.23 -1.78 3.19
CA VAL A 4 -5.39 -0.63 3.53
C VAL A 4 -5.27 0.22 2.29
N THR A 5 -5.72 1.46 2.37
CA THR A 5 -5.57 2.40 1.29
C THR A 5 -4.55 3.47 1.69
N ILE A 6 -3.60 3.71 0.80
CA ILE A 6 -2.61 4.77 0.99
C ILE A 6 -2.73 5.71 -0.20
N GLU A 7 -3.20 6.92 0.05
CA GLU A 7 -3.20 8.00 -0.94
C GLU A 7 -1.93 8.80 -0.72
N TYR A 8 -1.16 9.02 -1.77
CA TYR A 8 0.14 9.66 -1.59
C TYR A 8 0.57 10.47 -2.81
N PHE A 9 1.46 11.43 -2.54
CA PHE A 9 2.16 12.20 -3.56
C PHE A 9 3.66 12.01 -3.37
N ILE A 10 4.37 11.84 -4.48
CA ILE A 10 5.82 11.68 -4.47
C ILE A 10 6.45 13.05 -4.71
N LYS A 11 7.50 13.37 -3.95
CA LYS A 11 8.27 14.61 -4.16
C LYS A 11 8.85 14.62 -5.56
N PRO A 12 8.85 15.78 -6.23
CA PRO A 12 9.43 15.90 -7.57
C PRO A 12 10.86 15.34 -7.60
N GLY A 13 11.14 14.51 -8.60
CA GLY A 13 12.46 13.91 -8.78
C GLY A 13 12.72 12.65 -7.98
N GLN A 14 11.77 12.21 -7.14
CA GLN A 14 11.96 11.03 -6.28
C GLN A 14 11.24 9.77 -6.77
N GLU A 15 10.68 9.82 -7.97
CA GLU A 15 9.94 8.67 -8.52
C GLU A 15 10.82 7.44 -8.68
N ALA A 16 12.06 7.62 -9.13
CA ALA A 16 12.99 6.51 -9.31
C ALA A 16 13.36 5.86 -7.98
N LEU A 17 13.58 6.65 -6.94
CA LEU A 17 13.87 6.13 -5.61
C LEU A 17 12.66 5.38 -5.05
N TYR A 18 11.45 5.90 -5.27
CA TYR A 18 10.22 5.21 -4.88
C TYR A 18 10.15 3.81 -5.51
N GLU A 19 10.37 3.72 -6.82
CA GLU A 19 10.32 2.44 -7.52
C GLU A 19 11.37 1.47 -7.00
N THR A 20 12.57 1.95 -6.71
CA THR A 20 13.64 1.11 -6.15
C THR A 20 13.23 0.52 -4.81
N LEU A 21 12.67 1.34 -3.92
CA LEU A 21 12.24 0.87 -2.60
C LEU A 21 11.03 -0.04 -2.68
N ALA A 22 10.09 0.25 -3.58
CA ALA A 22 8.92 -0.59 -3.80
C ALA A 22 9.33 -1.98 -4.28
N ASP A 23 10.27 -2.06 -5.23
CA ASP A 23 10.77 -3.33 -5.73
C ASP A 23 11.46 -4.15 -4.63
N LYS A 24 12.10 -3.48 -3.69
CA LYS A 24 12.76 -4.12 -2.56
C LYS A 24 11.79 -4.71 -1.56
N ILE A 25 10.69 -4.00 -1.30
CA ILE A 25 9.74 -4.41 -0.26
C ILE A 25 8.65 -5.35 -0.76
N HIS A 26 8.35 -5.35 -2.05
CA HIS A 26 7.30 -6.18 -2.62
C HIS A 26 7.42 -7.68 -2.27
N PRO A 27 8.59 -8.32 -2.42
CA PRO A 27 8.71 -9.73 -2.05
C PRO A 27 8.39 -10.00 -0.58
N GLU A 28 8.68 -9.03 0.28
CA GLU A 28 8.48 -9.18 1.72
C GLU A 28 6.99 -9.20 2.09
N VAL A 29 6.16 -8.41 1.39
CA VAL A 29 4.73 -8.37 1.70
C VAL A 29 4.05 -9.69 1.37
N TYR A 30 4.50 -10.37 0.32
CA TYR A 30 3.93 -11.67 -0.08
C TYR A 30 4.20 -12.77 0.94
N SER A 31 5.19 -12.60 1.81
CA SER A 31 5.52 -13.57 2.85
C SER A 31 4.67 -13.43 4.11
N VAL A 32 3.89 -12.36 4.23
CA VAL A 32 3.07 -12.13 5.43
C VAL A 32 1.83 -13.01 5.41
N ASP A 33 1.64 -13.80 6.47
CA ASP A 33 0.43 -14.62 6.60
C ASP A 33 -0.79 -13.70 6.69
N GLY A 34 -1.78 -13.97 5.83
CA GLY A 34 -2.99 -13.16 5.74
C GLY A 34 -2.96 -12.06 4.70
N PHE A 35 -1.83 -11.83 4.04
CA PHE A 35 -1.78 -10.94 2.89
C PHE A 35 -2.56 -11.53 1.72
N ILE A 36 -3.40 -10.72 1.07
CA ILE A 36 -4.23 -11.17 -0.06
C ILE A 36 -3.73 -10.57 -1.37
N SER A 37 -3.65 -9.26 -1.46
CA SER A 37 -3.26 -8.59 -2.71
C SER A 37 -2.85 -7.15 -2.48
N VAL A 38 -2.10 -6.60 -3.44
CA VAL A 38 -1.77 -5.17 -3.48
C VAL A 38 -1.76 -4.69 -4.92
N GLU A 39 -2.29 -3.50 -5.15
CA GLU A 39 -2.31 -2.90 -6.47
C GLU A 39 -2.18 -1.39 -6.37
N GLY A 40 -1.45 -0.80 -7.33
CA GLY A 40 -1.25 0.64 -7.40
C GLY A 40 -2.13 1.28 -8.45
N TYR A 41 -2.58 2.50 -8.18
CA TYR A 41 -3.47 3.26 -9.05
C TYR A 41 -3.01 4.70 -9.14
N GLU A 42 -3.42 5.38 -10.21
CA GLU A 42 -3.26 6.82 -10.35
C GLU A 42 -4.63 7.47 -10.38
N SER A 43 -4.76 8.63 -9.75
CA SER A 43 -6.02 9.37 -9.77
C SER A 43 -6.30 9.91 -11.18
N CYS A 44 -7.54 9.75 -11.64
CA CYS A 44 -7.99 10.32 -12.92
C CYS A 44 -8.33 11.81 -12.80
N SER A 45 -8.59 12.29 -11.59
CA SER A 45 -9.06 13.65 -11.37
C SER A 45 -8.01 14.58 -10.76
N GLU A 46 -7.01 14.02 -10.07
CA GLU A 46 -6.00 14.83 -9.37
C GLU A 46 -4.60 14.44 -9.85
N PRO A 47 -3.94 15.30 -10.63
CA PRO A 47 -2.61 14.97 -11.17
C PRO A 47 -1.59 14.70 -10.07
N GLY A 48 -0.79 13.64 -10.24
CA GLY A 48 0.27 13.28 -9.32
C GLY A 48 -0.19 12.48 -8.10
N LYS A 49 -1.49 12.37 -7.88
CA LYS A 49 -2.01 11.58 -6.76
C LYS A 49 -2.00 10.09 -7.10
N ARG A 50 -1.45 9.29 -6.22
CA ARG A 50 -1.42 7.84 -6.37
C ARG A 50 -2.14 7.18 -5.21
N LEU A 51 -2.59 5.93 -5.43
CA LEU A 51 -3.26 5.13 -4.42
C LEU A 51 -2.66 3.73 -4.43
N SER A 52 -2.30 3.22 -3.26
CA SER A 52 -2.00 1.81 -3.06
C SER A 52 -3.17 1.19 -2.33
N LEU A 53 -3.73 0.12 -2.90
CA LEU A 53 -4.82 -0.65 -2.29
C LEU A 53 -4.31 -2.04 -1.98
N SER A 54 -4.31 -2.42 -0.71
CA SER A 54 -3.95 -3.77 -0.30
C SER A 54 -5.10 -4.41 0.47
N LEU A 55 -5.24 -5.73 0.30
CA LEU A 55 -6.27 -6.51 0.96
C LEU A 55 -5.62 -7.55 1.87
N TRP A 56 -6.23 -7.75 3.05
CA TRP A 56 -5.68 -8.58 4.11
C TRP A 56 -6.80 -9.40 4.76
N ARG A 57 -6.46 -10.59 5.24
CA ARG A 57 -7.42 -11.47 5.90
C ARG A 57 -8.04 -10.79 7.13
N ASP A 58 -7.21 -10.17 7.96
CA ASP A 58 -7.63 -9.56 9.22
C ASP A 58 -6.66 -8.46 9.67
N GLU A 59 -7.01 -7.81 10.77
CA GLU A 59 -6.20 -6.71 11.31
C GLU A 59 -4.86 -7.19 11.86
N ASP A 60 -4.78 -8.43 12.35
CA ASP A 60 -3.51 -8.99 12.84
C ASP A 60 -2.49 -9.07 11.72
N ALA A 61 -2.92 -9.45 10.52
CA ALA A 61 -2.03 -9.49 9.36
C ALA A 61 -1.51 -8.08 9.00
N VAL A 62 -2.39 -7.08 9.02
CA VAL A 62 -2.00 -5.69 8.78
C VAL A 62 -1.00 -5.23 9.82
N ARG A 63 -1.23 -5.55 11.08
CA ARG A 63 -0.34 -5.19 12.18
C ARG A 63 1.02 -5.86 12.02
N ALA A 64 1.05 -7.14 11.67
CA ALA A 64 2.30 -7.87 11.44
C ALA A 64 3.13 -7.20 10.34
N TRP A 65 2.48 -6.77 9.26
CA TRP A 65 3.16 -6.05 8.18
C TRP A 65 3.71 -4.71 8.64
N ARG A 66 2.90 -3.94 9.37
CA ARG A 66 3.31 -2.64 9.88
C ARG A 66 4.52 -2.74 10.82
N GLN A 67 4.62 -3.84 11.57
CA GLN A 67 5.71 -4.09 12.50
C GLN A 67 6.91 -4.81 11.87
N HIS A 68 6.78 -5.22 10.61
CA HIS A 68 7.86 -5.88 9.88
C HIS A 68 9.07 -4.93 9.79
N PRO A 69 10.27 -5.35 10.26
CA PRO A 69 11.41 -4.43 10.35
C PRO A 69 11.80 -3.77 9.03
N GLU A 70 11.80 -4.51 7.94
CA GLU A 70 12.13 -3.97 6.62
C GLU A 70 11.11 -2.94 6.17
N HIS A 71 9.82 -3.23 6.36
CA HIS A 71 8.75 -2.29 6.01
C HIS A 71 8.85 -1.01 6.85
N ALA A 72 9.05 -1.15 8.16
CA ALA A 72 9.17 0.00 9.05
C ALA A 72 10.35 0.88 8.67
N ARG A 73 11.49 0.29 8.34
CA ARG A 73 12.70 1.00 7.92
C ARG A 73 12.48 1.76 6.62
N ILE A 74 11.87 1.09 5.63
CA ILE A 74 11.60 1.71 4.33
C ILE A 74 10.59 2.84 4.46
N MET A 75 9.57 2.66 5.29
CA MET A 75 8.57 3.72 5.51
C MET A 75 9.17 4.95 6.18
N GLN A 76 10.11 4.78 7.10
CA GLN A 76 10.80 5.91 7.70
C GLN A 76 11.59 6.70 6.68
N GLN A 77 12.31 5.99 5.79
CA GLN A 77 13.05 6.64 4.72
C GLN A 77 12.12 7.36 3.74
N ALA A 78 11.04 6.70 3.33
CA ALA A 78 10.08 7.26 2.40
C ALA A 78 9.41 8.52 2.94
N LYS A 79 9.12 8.53 4.23
CA LYS A 79 8.53 9.67 4.91
C LYS A 79 9.42 10.91 4.83
N LYS A 80 10.73 10.72 4.94
CA LYS A 80 11.71 11.81 4.90
C LYS A 80 12.04 12.25 3.48
N GLU A 81 12.19 11.31 2.55
CA GLU A 81 12.85 11.57 1.28
C GLU A 81 11.94 11.47 0.06
N ILE A 82 10.82 10.76 0.15
CA ILE A 82 10.01 10.42 -1.01
C ILE A 82 8.65 11.08 -1.03
N PHE A 83 7.89 10.97 0.06
CA PHE A 83 6.52 11.47 0.09
C PHE A 83 6.46 12.95 0.44
N SER A 84 5.70 13.72 -0.37
CA SER A 84 5.34 15.08 0.01
C SER A 84 4.15 15.05 0.96
N SER A 85 3.24 14.09 0.77
CA SER A 85 2.13 13.85 1.69
C SER A 85 1.57 12.44 1.50
N TYR A 86 0.91 11.91 2.52
CA TYR A 86 0.16 10.67 2.40
C TYR A 86 -0.93 10.59 3.45
N ARG A 87 -1.95 9.78 3.15
CA ARG A 87 -3.03 9.48 4.06
C ARG A 87 -3.28 7.97 4.02
N ILE A 88 -3.28 7.34 5.18
CA ILE A 88 -3.54 5.91 5.31
C ILE A 88 -4.89 5.70 5.96
N THR A 89 -5.74 4.88 5.35
CA THR A 89 -6.99 4.43 5.95
C THR A 89 -7.05 2.92 5.96
N VAL A 90 -7.68 2.35 7.00
CA VAL A 90 -7.76 0.90 7.20
C VAL A 90 -9.22 0.51 7.41
N PRO A 91 -10.03 0.49 6.33
CA PRO A 91 -11.43 0.10 6.45
C PRO A 91 -11.63 -1.40 6.52
N SER A 92 -12.69 -1.78 7.21
CA SER A 92 -13.16 -3.16 7.23
C SER A 92 -14.15 -3.36 6.08
N CYS A 93 -14.03 -4.49 5.39
CA CYS A 93 -14.92 -4.80 4.27
C CYS A 93 -16.26 -5.31 4.82
N ILE A 94 -17.32 -4.56 4.56
CA ILE A 94 -18.68 -4.95 4.97
C ILE A 94 -19.28 -5.91 3.95
N ARG A 95 -19.07 -5.66 2.66
CA ARG A 95 -19.59 -6.50 1.57
C ARG A 95 -18.62 -6.49 0.41
N ASP A 96 -18.62 -7.60 -0.33
CA ASP A 96 -17.76 -7.77 -1.51
C ASP A 96 -18.62 -8.35 -2.63
N TYR A 97 -18.87 -7.57 -3.67
CA TYR A 97 -19.67 -7.99 -4.82
C TYR A 97 -18.82 -8.00 -6.07
N ARG A 98 -19.08 -8.97 -6.93
CA ARG A 98 -18.43 -9.09 -8.24
C ARG A 98 -19.44 -9.29 -9.34
N PHE A 99 -19.13 -8.76 -10.51
CA PHE A 99 -19.88 -9.01 -11.70
C PHE A 99 -18.91 -9.16 -12.90
N PRO A 100 -18.99 -10.28 -13.67
CA PRO A 100 -19.73 -11.50 -13.38
C PRO A 100 -19.20 -12.18 -12.11
N LYS A 101 -20.04 -13.02 -11.49
CA LYS A 101 -19.76 -13.67 -10.22
C LYS A 101 -18.49 -14.52 -10.24
N GLU A 102 -18.19 -15.13 -11.38
CA GLU A 102 -17.12 -16.12 -11.53
C GLU A 102 -15.88 -15.55 -12.22
N THR A 103 -15.41 -14.42 -11.80
CA THR A 103 -14.20 -13.83 -12.37
C THR A 103 -12.96 -14.10 -11.52
#